data_909f6f3b27e905097007f78fb9ad723a
#
_entry.id   909f6f3b27e905097007f78fb9ad723a
#
_cell.length_a   1.000
_cell.length_b   1.000
_cell.length_c   1.000
_cell.angle_alpha   90.00
_cell.angle_beta   90.00
_cell.angle_gamma   90.00
#
_symmetry.space_group_name_H-M   'P 1'
#
loop_
_entity.id
_entity.type
_entity.pdbx_description
1 polymer ?
#
loop_
_entity_poly.entity_id
_entity_poly.type
_entity_poly.pdbx_seq_one_letter_code
_entity_poly.pdbx_strand_id
1 'polypeptide(L)'
;LTAGRLSDLFGRKHAYVGGFLLFALASLGAGFAGNGTELILWRILQGIGGAFLFANSAALVTDAFPREELGLAMGTNTMVAAIGLVLGPVLGGALVAISWHWVFWFNVPLGLAGAAWGALVLRELAKPDERRGYDPLGTATFVVGLTGLVLGISKGGISGWSDPIVIAGLAVTAGIEPSLG
;
A
#
# COMPACT_ATOMS: atom_id res chain seq x y z
N LEU A 1 -5.25 6.60 4.82
CA LEU A 1 -5.57 7.95 5.33
C LEU A 1 -4.50 8.97 4.95
N THR A 2 -3.23 8.79 5.33
CA THR A 2 -2.13 9.72 5.03
C THR A 2 -1.78 9.83 3.55
N ALA A 3 -1.64 8.70 2.86
CA ALA A 3 -1.35 8.67 1.43
C ALA A 3 -2.45 9.37 0.62
N GLY A 4 -3.73 9.21 0.99
CA GLY A 4 -4.83 9.91 0.35
C GLY A 4 -4.75 11.43 0.55
N ARG A 5 -4.47 11.89 1.77
CA ARG A 5 -4.31 13.34 2.05
C ARG A 5 -3.10 13.97 1.35
N LEU A 6 -1.95 13.27 1.35
CA LEU A 6 -0.80 13.72 0.56
C LEU A 6 -1.14 13.83 -0.93
N SER A 7 -1.93 12.88 -1.43
CA SER A 7 -2.37 12.90 -2.82
C SER A 7 -3.28 14.08 -3.15
N ASP A 8 -4.11 14.49 -2.20
CA ASP A 8 -4.96 15.67 -2.38
C ASP A 8 -4.15 16.99 -2.37
N LEU A 9 -2.96 17.01 -1.71
CA LEU A 9 -2.05 18.15 -1.69
C LEU A 9 -1.16 18.22 -2.94
N PHE A 10 -0.61 17.09 -3.37
CA PHE A 10 0.35 17.02 -4.49
C PHE A 10 -0.30 16.71 -5.84
N GLY A 11 -1.60 16.45 -5.85
CA GLY A 11 -2.33 15.98 -7.04
C GLY A 11 -2.40 14.45 -7.11
N ARG A 12 -3.61 13.94 -7.33
CA ARG A 12 -3.89 12.49 -7.34
C ARG A 12 -3.15 11.75 -8.43
N LYS A 13 -3.05 12.33 -9.63
CA LYS A 13 -2.27 11.76 -10.74
C LYS A 13 -0.80 11.61 -10.37
N HIS A 14 -0.18 12.69 -9.85
CA HIS A 14 1.24 12.68 -9.51
C HIS A 14 1.54 11.70 -8.37
N ALA A 15 0.67 11.64 -7.36
CA ALA A 15 0.79 10.70 -6.26
C ALA A 15 0.65 9.23 -6.74
N TYR A 16 -0.26 8.97 -7.67
CA TYR A 16 -0.47 7.63 -8.23
C TYR A 16 0.71 7.18 -9.10
N VAL A 17 1.15 8.02 -10.03
CA VAL A 17 2.32 7.73 -10.88
C VAL A 17 3.58 7.60 -10.05
N GLY A 18 3.81 8.51 -9.08
CA GLY A 18 4.90 8.44 -8.13
C GLY A 18 4.86 7.17 -7.28
N GLY A 19 3.66 6.74 -6.86
CA GLY A 19 3.44 5.47 -6.16
C GLY A 19 3.89 4.26 -6.97
N PHE A 20 3.55 4.21 -8.28
CA PHE A 20 4.03 3.15 -9.19
C PHE A 20 5.56 3.15 -9.35
N LEU A 21 6.15 4.33 -9.55
CA LEU A 21 7.60 4.45 -9.67
C LEU A 21 8.32 4.04 -8.39
N LEU A 22 7.86 4.51 -7.24
CA LEU A 22 8.43 4.12 -5.95
C LEU A 22 8.28 2.61 -5.71
N PHE A 23 7.10 2.04 -6.01
CA PHE A 23 6.84 0.62 -5.89
C PHE A 23 7.77 -0.20 -6.80
N ALA A 24 7.95 0.21 -8.06
CA ALA A 24 8.83 -0.46 -9.02
C ALA A 24 10.30 -0.39 -8.59
N LEU A 25 10.78 0.80 -8.19
CA LEU A 25 12.17 0.99 -7.72
C LEU A 25 12.44 0.20 -6.43
N ALA A 26 11.52 0.23 -5.48
CA ALA A 26 11.64 -0.53 -4.25
C ALA A 26 11.59 -2.05 -4.52
N SER A 27 10.76 -2.49 -5.47
CA SER A 27 10.74 -3.90 -5.92
C SER A 27 12.07 -4.29 -6.57
N LEU A 28 12.64 -3.43 -7.41
CA LEU A 28 13.95 -3.68 -8.01
C LEU A 28 15.02 -3.84 -6.91
N GLY A 29 15.09 -2.91 -5.96
CA GLY A 29 16.02 -2.99 -4.83
C GLY A 29 15.80 -4.22 -3.96
N ALA A 30 14.55 -4.58 -3.65
CA ALA A 30 14.23 -5.79 -2.90
C ALA A 30 14.70 -7.07 -3.61
N GLY A 31 14.64 -7.10 -4.94
CA GLY A 31 15.15 -8.21 -5.75
C GLY A 31 16.69 -8.32 -5.77
N PHE A 32 17.42 -7.30 -5.34
CA PHE A 32 18.87 -7.32 -5.19
C PHE A 32 19.33 -7.36 -3.73
N ALA A 33 18.40 -7.46 -2.77
CA ALA A 33 18.75 -7.48 -1.35
C ALA A 33 19.66 -8.67 -1.00
N GLY A 34 20.82 -8.39 -0.43
CA GLY A 34 21.79 -9.39 -0.02
C GLY A 34 21.55 -9.94 1.41
N ASN A 35 20.72 -9.26 2.19
CA ASN A 35 20.41 -9.65 3.56
C ASN A 35 18.99 -9.23 3.97
N GLY A 36 18.51 -9.78 5.11
CA GLY A 36 17.14 -9.53 5.58
C GLY A 36 16.87 -8.06 5.95
N THR A 37 17.86 -7.34 6.44
CA THR A 37 17.71 -5.92 6.80
C THR A 37 17.48 -5.06 5.56
N GLU A 38 18.27 -5.26 4.52
CA GLU A 38 18.07 -4.59 3.23
C GLU A 38 16.70 -4.90 2.65
N LEU A 39 16.29 -6.17 2.70
CA LEU A 39 14.97 -6.56 2.22
C LEU A 39 13.86 -5.83 2.97
N ILE A 40 13.95 -5.73 4.30
CA ILE A 40 12.97 -5.00 5.13
C ILE A 40 12.90 -3.53 4.72
N LEU A 41 14.04 -2.87 4.52
CA LEU A 41 14.08 -1.46 4.10
C LEU A 41 13.40 -1.24 2.74
N TRP A 42 13.70 -2.09 1.75
CA TRP A 42 13.04 -2.03 0.46
C TRP A 42 11.55 -2.33 0.54
N ARG A 43 11.14 -3.24 1.42
CA ARG A 43 9.72 -3.55 1.67
C ARG A 43 8.97 -2.39 2.31
N ILE A 44 9.60 -1.61 3.17
CA ILE A 44 9.00 -0.38 3.71
C ILE A 44 8.72 0.61 2.59
N LEU A 45 9.70 0.87 1.71
CA LEU A 45 9.54 1.76 0.57
C LEU A 45 8.47 1.25 -0.41
N GLN A 46 8.46 -0.05 -0.69
CA GLN A 46 7.45 -0.70 -1.52
C GLN A 46 6.05 -0.55 -0.90
N GLY A 47 5.92 -0.71 0.42
CA GLY A 47 4.67 -0.50 1.14
C GLY A 47 4.16 0.94 1.04
N ILE A 48 5.05 1.93 1.12
CA ILE A 48 4.70 3.35 0.92
C ILE A 48 4.17 3.56 -0.51
N GLY A 49 4.88 3.06 -1.53
CA GLY A 49 4.41 3.12 -2.92
C GLY A 49 3.03 2.48 -3.09
N GLY A 50 2.84 1.26 -2.55
CA GLY A 50 1.56 0.54 -2.55
C GLY A 50 0.43 1.31 -1.85
N ALA A 51 0.72 2.01 -0.75
CA ALA A 51 -0.26 2.83 -0.05
C ALA A 51 -0.77 3.99 -0.92
N PHE A 52 0.11 4.64 -1.69
CA PHE A 52 -0.29 5.66 -2.66
C PHE A 52 -1.17 5.09 -3.78
N LEU A 53 -0.82 3.92 -4.30
CA LEU A 53 -1.61 3.24 -5.33
C LEU A 53 -3.00 2.91 -4.82
N PHE A 54 -3.09 2.27 -3.66
CA PHE A 54 -4.37 1.85 -3.08
C PHE A 54 -5.27 3.02 -2.73
N ALA A 55 -4.71 4.06 -2.07
CA ALA A 55 -5.46 5.24 -1.65
C ALA A 55 -6.03 6.04 -2.84
N ASN A 56 -5.31 6.07 -3.97
CA ASN A 56 -5.72 6.86 -5.12
C ASN A 56 -6.56 6.06 -6.14
N SER A 57 -6.53 4.72 -6.14
CA SER A 57 -7.24 3.91 -7.12
C SER A 57 -8.73 4.23 -7.16
N ALA A 58 -9.42 4.15 -6.02
CA ALA A 58 -10.85 4.44 -5.95
C ALA A 58 -11.16 5.93 -6.24
N ALA A 59 -10.31 6.85 -5.75
CA ALA A 59 -10.50 8.28 -5.97
C ALA A 59 -10.39 8.65 -7.45
N LEU A 60 -9.41 8.11 -8.17
CA LEU A 60 -9.24 8.34 -9.61
C LEU A 60 -10.41 7.77 -10.43
N VAL A 61 -10.97 6.62 -10.03
CA VAL A 61 -12.17 6.07 -10.66
C VAL A 61 -13.36 7.01 -10.45
N THR A 62 -13.55 7.52 -9.22
CA THR A 62 -14.65 8.45 -8.94
C THR A 62 -14.52 9.79 -9.65
N ASP A 63 -13.30 10.24 -9.91
CA ASP A 63 -13.04 11.48 -10.65
C ASP A 63 -13.21 11.31 -12.17
N ALA A 64 -13.00 10.10 -12.69
CA ALA A 64 -12.98 9.84 -14.12
C ALA A 64 -14.35 9.48 -14.70
N PHE A 65 -15.28 8.94 -13.90
CA PHE A 65 -16.56 8.43 -14.37
C PHE A 65 -17.75 9.26 -13.86
N PRO A 66 -18.79 9.47 -14.70
CA PRO A 66 -20.02 10.11 -14.28
C PRO A 66 -20.76 9.23 -13.26
N ARG A 67 -21.68 9.85 -12.49
CA ARG A 67 -22.38 9.18 -11.39
C ARG A 67 -23.17 7.97 -11.83
N GLU A 68 -23.70 7.99 -13.03
CA GLU A 68 -24.53 6.93 -13.63
C GLU A 68 -23.71 5.65 -13.90
N GLU A 69 -22.41 5.79 -14.21
CA GLU A 69 -21.50 4.69 -14.53
C GLU A 69 -20.60 4.28 -13.34
N LEU A 70 -20.66 5.01 -12.25
CA LEU A 70 -19.76 4.84 -11.11
C LEU A 70 -19.86 3.43 -10.51
N GLY A 71 -21.07 2.87 -10.45
CA GLY A 71 -21.30 1.51 -9.94
C GLY A 71 -20.56 0.45 -10.75
N LEU A 72 -20.61 0.55 -12.08
CA LEU A 72 -19.91 -0.37 -12.98
C LEU A 72 -18.38 -0.18 -12.89
N ALA A 73 -17.93 1.06 -12.88
CA ALA A 73 -16.51 1.38 -12.79
C ALA A 73 -15.88 0.89 -11.47
N MET A 74 -16.54 1.14 -10.33
CA MET A 74 -16.09 0.66 -9.02
C MET A 74 -16.18 -0.86 -8.91
N GLY A 75 -17.23 -1.47 -9.46
CA GLY A 75 -17.37 -2.93 -9.54
C GLY A 75 -16.22 -3.56 -10.32
N THR A 76 -15.86 -2.98 -11.48
CA THR A 76 -14.74 -3.45 -12.29
C THR A 76 -13.40 -3.29 -11.56
N ASN A 77 -13.18 -2.15 -10.88
CA ASN A 77 -11.98 -1.93 -10.07
C ASN A 77 -11.84 -2.98 -8.95
N THR A 78 -12.95 -3.28 -8.26
CA THR A 78 -12.98 -4.32 -7.21
C THR A 78 -12.76 -5.71 -7.79
N MET A 79 -13.34 -6.02 -8.95
CA MET A 79 -13.15 -7.31 -9.62
C MET A 79 -11.69 -7.53 -10.02
N VAL A 80 -11.02 -6.52 -10.57
CA VAL A 80 -9.59 -6.60 -10.89
C VAL A 80 -8.75 -6.83 -9.65
N ALA A 81 -9.05 -6.13 -8.54
CA ALA A 81 -8.38 -6.34 -7.27
C ALA A 81 -8.58 -7.77 -6.72
N ALA A 82 -9.79 -8.31 -6.82
CA ALA A 82 -10.10 -9.68 -6.40
C ALA A 82 -9.37 -10.73 -7.26
N ILE A 83 -9.31 -10.54 -8.58
CA ILE A 83 -8.52 -11.39 -9.48
C ILE A 83 -7.05 -11.36 -9.08
N GLY A 84 -6.49 -10.18 -8.80
CA GLY A 84 -5.13 -10.03 -8.33
C GLY A 84 -4.86 -10.76 -7.01
N LEU A 85 -5.82 -10.73 -6.07
CA LEU A 85 -5.73 -11.43 -4.80
C LEU A 85 -5.70 -12.96 -4.96
N VAL A 86 -6.45 -13.50 -5.91
CA VAL A 86 -6.50 -14.95 -6.20
C VAL A 86 -5.26 -15.39 -6.98
N LEU A 87 -4.88 -14.62 -8.01
CA LEU A 87 -3.72 -14.95 -8.85
C LEU A 87 -2.38 -14.70 -8.16
N GLY A 88 -2.33 -13.74 -7.22
CA GLY A 88 -1.10 -13.36 -6.51
C GLY A 88 -0.37 -14.56 -5.87
N PRO A 89 -1.01 -15.33 -4.99
CA PRO A 89 -0.38 -16.51 -4.37
C PRO A 89 0.06 -17.58 -5.39
N VAL A 90 -0.70 -17.79 -6.46
CA VAL A 90 -0.38 -18.77 -7.50
C VAL A 90 0.86 -18.36 -8.28
N LEU A 91 0.87 -17.12 -8.78
CA LEU A 91 2.02 -16.56 -9.49
C LEU A 91 3.23 -16.41 -8.56
N GLY A 92 3.01 -15.92 -7.34
CA GLY A 92 4.05 -15.79 -6.34
C GLY A 92 4.70 -17.12 -6.01
N GLY A 93 3.91 -18.18 -5.80
CA GLY A 93 4.41 -19.54 -5.56
C GLY A 93 5.24 -20.07 -6.73
N ALA A 94 4.77 -19.89 -7.96
CA ALA A 94 5.49 -20.29 -9.16
C ALA A 94 6.83 -19.52 -9.32
N LEU A 95 6.84 -18.23 -9.03
CA LEU A 95 8.05 -17.41 -9.10
C LEU A 95 9.06 -17.79 -8.00
N VAL A 96 8.59 -18.05 -6.77
CA VAL A 96 9.43 -18.52 -5.67
C VAL A 96 10.07 -19.87 -5.97
N ALA A 97 9.38 -20.76 -6.69
CA ALA A 97 9.93 -22.05 -7.10
C ALA A 97 11.17 -21.92 -8.00
N ILE A 98 11.31 -20.81 -8.73
CA ILE A 98 12.50 -20.49 -9.53
C ILE A 98 13.55 -19.81 -8.62
N SER A 99 13.20 -18.68 -8.03
CA SER A 99 13.97 -17.95 -7.02
C SER A 99 13.08 -16.89 -6.39
N TRP A 100 13.22 -16.66 -5.08
CA TRP A 100 12.44 -15.64 -4.36
C TRP A 100 12.65 -14.22 -4.92
N HIS A 101 13.78 -13.93 -5.58
CA HIS A 101 14.07 -12.65 -6.22
C HIS A 101 13.08 -12.33 -7.35
N TRP A 102 12.60 -13.34 -8.07
CA TRP A 102 11.67 -13.17 -9.18
C TRP A 102 10.32 -12.58 -8.76
N VAL A 103 9.89 -12.81 -7.52
CA VAL A 103 8.67 -12.20 -6.98
C VAL A 103 8.76 -10.68 -7.01
N PHE A 104 9.94 -10.15 -6.78
CA PHE A 104 10.18 -8.70 -6.80
C PHE A 104 10.41 -8.18 -8.22
N TRP A 105 11.26 -8.84 -8.98
CA TRP A 105 11.57 -8.40 -10.34
C TRP A 105 10.36 -8.44 -11.28
N PHE A 106 9.44 -9.36 -11.08
CA PHE A 106 8.17 -9.42 -11.81
C PHE A 106 7.31 -8.14 -11.63
N ASN A 107 7.40 -7.51 -10.46
CA ASN A 107 6.67 -6.28 -10.18
C ASN A 107 7.27 -5.05 -10.89
N VAL A 108 8.55 -5.09 -11.30
CA VAL A 108 9.23 -3.94 -11.91
C VAL A 108 8.59 -3.57 -13.26
N PRO A 109 8.48 -4.48 -14.25
CA PRO A 109 7.85 -4.14 -15.51
C PRO A 109 6.38 -3.75 -15.35
N LEU A 110 5.65 -4.38 -14.42
CA LEU A 110 4.25 -4.01 -14.15
C LEU A 110 4.14 -2.62 -13.55
N GLY A 111 4.99 -2.28 -12.59
CA GLY A 111 5.02 -0.96 -11.98
C GLY A 111 5.42 0.14 -12.98
N LEU A 112 6.41 -0.11 -13.82
CA LEU A 112 6.82 0.84 -14.87
C LEU A 112 5.72 1.01 -15.94
N ALA A 113 5.09 -0.08 -16.36
CA ALA A 113 3.97 -0.03 -17.30
C ALA A 113 2.79 0.74 -16.70
N GLY A 114 2.46 0.50 -15.42
CA GLY A 114 1.43 1.24 -14.70
C GLY A 114 1.75 2.73 -14.56
N ALA A 115 3.01 3.08 -14.25
CA ALA A 115 3.46 4.47 -14.20
C ALA A 115 3.35 5.16 -15.56
N ALA A 116 3.83 4.52 -16.62
CA ALA A 116 3.76 5.06 -17.99
C ALA A 116 2.31 5.24 -18.43
N TRP A 117 1.47 4.22 -18.24
CA TRP A 117 0.04 4.28 -18.55
C TRP A 117 -0.66 5.39 -17.76
N GLY A 118 -0.44 5.45 -16.45
CA GLY A 118 -1.00 6.50 -15.59
C GLY A 118 -0.56 7.90 -16.01
N ALA A 119 0.72 8.08 -16.36
CA ALA A 119 1.24 9.37 -16.83
C ALA A 119 0.59 9.82 -18.15
N LEU A 120 0.32 8.89 -19.06
CA LEU A 120 -0.22 9.18 -20.39
C LEU A 120 -1.75 9.37 -20.37
N VAL A 121 -2.48 8.55 -19.62
CA VAL A 121 -3.94 8.46 -19.67
C VAL A 121 -4.63 9.32 -18.62
N LEU A 122 -4.07 9.36 -17.38
CA LEU A 122 -4.71 10.11 -16.30
C LEU A 122 -4.58 11.61 -16.53
N ARG A 123 -5.69 12.32 -16.29
CA ARG A 123 -5.73 13.79 -16.21
C ARG A 123 -5.77 14.20 -14.75
N GLU A 124 -5.06 15.27 -14.41
CA GLU A 124 -5.15 15.85 -13.07
C GLU A 124 -6.46 16.65 -13.00
N LEU A 125 -7.47 16.07 -12.36
CA LEU A 125 -8.78 16.67 -12.18
C LEU A 125 -8.97 17.25 -10.77
N ALA A 126 -8.18 16.74 -9.81
CA ALA A 126 -8.26 17.20 -8.43
C ALA A 126 -7.58 18.55 -8.26
N LYS A 127 -8.34 19.54 -7.76
CA LYS A 127 -7.75 20.78 -7.26
C LYS A 127 -7.22 20.50 -5.86
N PRO A 128 -5.99 20.97 -5.52
CA PRO A 128 -5.46 20.85 -4.18
C PRO A 128 -6.43 21.48 -3.17
N ASP A 129 -6.85 20.71 -2.18
CA ASP A 129 -7.72 21.19 -1.09
C ASP A 129 -6.85 21.63 0.08
N GLU A 130 -6.50 22.92 0.10
CA GLU A 130 -5.66 23.54 1.13
C GLU A 130 -6.35 23.61 2.51
N ARG A 131 -7.65 23.31 2.62
CA ARG A 131 -8.46 23.55 3.82
C ARG A 131 -8.48 22.41 4.82
N ARG A 132 -8.00 21.22 4.47
CA ARG A 132 -8.00 20.07 5.36
C ARG A 132 -6.62 19.87 5.99
N GLY A 133 -6.48 20.25 7.25
CA GLY A 133 -5.28 20.03 8.04
C GLY A 133 -4.83 18.56 8.07
N TYR A 134 -3.53 18.34 8.00
CA TYR A 134 -2.92 17.04 8.24
C TYR A 134 -2.90 16.74 9.73
N ASP A 135 -3.31 15.54 10.12
CA ASP A 135 -3.22 15.06 11.50
C ASP A 135 -2.05 14.04 11.61
N PRO A 136 -0.85 14.51 11.94
CA PRO A 136 0.32 13.64 12.06
C PRO A 136 0.22 12.71 13.27
N LEU A 137 -0.46 13.15 14.34
CA LEU A 137 -0.58 12.38 15.57
C LEU A 137 -1.52 11.19 15.38
N GLY A 138 -2.73 11.42 14.86
CA GLY A 138 -3.67 10.35 14.56
C GLY A 138 -3.13 9.35 13.53
N THR A 139 -2.30 9.82 12.59
CA THR A 139 -1.60 8.94 11.64
C THR A 139 -0.56 8.09 12.33
N ALA A 140 0.30 8.68 13.16
CA ALA A 140 1.35 7.96 13.86
C ALA A 140 0.75 6.90 14.81
N THR A 141 -0.29 7.27 15.55
CA THR A 141 -1.01 6.33 16.44
C THR A 141 -1.63 5.17 15.67
N PHE A 142 -2.27 5.44 14.53
CA PHE A 142 -2.83 4.39 13.67
C PHE A 142 -1.76 3.43 13.14
N VAL A 143 -0.63 3.96 12.63
CA VAL A 143 0.48 3.15 12.12
C VAL A 143 1.10 2.31 13.24
N VAL A 144 1.34 2.89 14.41
CA VAL A 144 1.91 2.19 15.57
C VAL A 144 0.94 1.10 16.05
N GLY A 145 -0.36 1.40 16.18
CA GLY A 145 -1.37 0.44 16.59
C GLY A 145 -1.50 -0.73 15.61
N LEU A 146 -1.60 -0.44 14.32
CA LEU A 146 -1.69 -1.50 13.30
C LEU A 146 -0.41 -2.36 13.26
N THR A 147 0.76 -1.73 13.39
CA THR A 147 2.04 -2.46 13.45
C THR A 147 2.10 -3.35 14.68
N GLY A 148 1.69 -2.84 15.86
CA GLY A 148 1.61 -3.60 17.11
C GLY A 148 0.67 -4.80 16.99
N LEU A 149 -0.50 -4.61 16.37
CA LEU A 149 -1.48 -5.68 16.12
C LEU A 149 -0.88 -6.78 15.22
N VAL A 150 -0.31 -6.39 14.09
CA VAL A 150 0.26 -7.35 13.11
C VAL A 150 1.44 -8.12 13.73
N LEU A 151 2.34 -7.43 14.43
CA LEU A 151 3.46 -8.08 15.13
C LEU A 151 2.99 -8.97 16.26
N GLY A 152 2.00 -8.54 17.04
CA GLY A 152 1.42 -9.33 18.13
C GLY A 152 0.81 -10.63 17.61
N ILE A 153 -0.03 -10.57 16.57
CA ILE A 153 -0.65 -11.76 15.96
C ILE A 153 0.42 -12.66 15.32
N SER A 154 1.33 -12.08 14.55
CA SER A 154 2.38 -12.84 13.85
C SER A 154 3.30 -13.58 14.82
N LYS A 155 3.78 -12.91 15.85
CA LYS A 155 4.64 -13.54 16.88
C LYS A 155 3.86 -14.49 17.79
N GLY A 156 2.62 -14.17 18.11
CA GLY A 156 1.77 -15.05 18.92
C GLY A 156 1.60 -16.44 18.31
N GLY A 157 1.48 -16.52 16.98
CA GLY A 157 1.43 -17.78 16.25
C GLY A 157 2.76 -18.58 16.23
N ILE A 158 3.91 -17.91 16.43
CA ILE A 158 5.24 -18.55 16.34
C ILE A 158 5.80 -18.84 17.74
N SER A 159 5.78 -17.84 18.64
CA SER A 159 6.45 -17.89 19.96
C SER A 159 5.49 -18.13 21.13
N GLY A 160 4.17 -18.17 20.84
CA GLY A 160 3.13 -18.29 21.86
C GLY A 160 2.61 -16.94 22.36
N TRP A 161 1.37 -16.95 22.85
CA TRP A 161 0.64 -15.75 23.27
C TRP A 161 1.15 -15.10 24.56
N SER A 162 2.02 -15.80 25.31
CA SER A 162 2.64 -15.31 26.54
C SER A 162 3.95 -14.55 26.31
N ASP A 163 4.42 -14.43 25.07
CA ASP A 163 5.64 -13.68 24.75
C ASP A 163 5.45 -12.19 25.09
N PRO A 164 6.39 -11.55 25.83
CA PRO A 164 6.29 -10.14 26.19
C PRO A 164 6.10 -9.18 24.99
N ILE A 165 6.65 -9.52 23.83
CA ILE A 165 6.51 -8.71 22.61
C ILE A 165 5.06 -8.80 22.09
N VAL A 166 4.43 -9.96 22.19
CA VAL A 166 3.02 -10.17 21.81
C VAL A 166 2.12 -9.32 22.70
N ILE A 167 2.32 -9.42 24.00
CA ILE A 167 1.54 -8.68 25.00
C ILE A 167 1.73 -7.17 24.81
N ALA A 168 2.96 -6.71 24.61
CA ALA A 168 3.26 -5.31 24.36
C ALA A 168 2.61 -4.79 23.07
N GLY A 169 2.68 -5.55 21.98
CA GLY A 169 2.06 -5.20 20.70
C GLY A 169 0.54 -5.07 20.80
N LEU A 170 -0.11 -6.02 21.45
CA LEU A 170 -1.56 -5.99 21.67
C LEU A 170 -1.99 -4.88 22.64
N ALA A 171 -1.20 -4.63 23.69
CA ALA A 171 -1.45 -3.56 24.65
C ALA A 171 -1.34 -2.17 24.02
N VAL A 172 -0.37 -1.95 23.15
CA VAL A 172 -0.24 -0.71 22.35
C VAL A 172 -1.47 -0.50 21.51
N THR A 173 -1.98 -1.55 20.85
CA THR A 173 -3.19 -1.47 20.03
C THR A 173 -4.42 -1.10 20.86
N ALA A 174 -4.61 -1.75 22.02
CA ALA A 174 -5.73 -1.48 22.91
C ALA A 174 -5.66 -0.09 23.59
N GLY A 175 -4.45 0.44 23.83
CA GLY A 175 -4.25 1.76 24.41
C GLY A 175 -4.55 2.93 23.49
N ILE A 176 -4.67 2.69 22.17
CA ILE A 176 -4.95 3.72 21.15
C ILE A 176 -6.46 3.98 20.99
N GLU A 177 -7.31 3.00 21.24
CA GLU A 177 -8.77 3.15 21.11
C GLU A 177 -9.37 4.30 21.93
N PRO A 178 -8.96 4.57 23.19
CA PRO A 178 -9.53 5.68 23.97
C PRO A 178 -9.13 7.08 23.48
N SER A 179 -8.12 7.20 22.63
CA SER A 179 -7.59 8.50 22.18
C SER A 179 -8.25 9.02 20.89
N LEU A 180 -9.13 8.23 20.27
CA LEU A 180 -9.80 8.53 19.00
C LEU A 180 -11.28 8.93 19.14
N GLY A 181 -11.80 9.06 20.39
CA GLY A 181 -13.18 9.47 20.74
C GLY A 181 -13.36 10.97 20.93
#